data_b54b3219433b8574c565fd787932106a
#
_entry.id   b54b3219433b8574c565fd787932106a
#
_cell.length_a   1.000
_cell.length_b   1.000
_cell.length_c   1.000
_cell.angle_alpha   90.00
_cell.angle_beta   90.00
_cell.angle_gamma   90.00
#
_symmetry.space_group_name_H-M   'P 1'
#
loop_
_entity.id
_entity.type
_entity.pdbx_description
1 polymer ?
#
loop_
_entity_poly.entity_id
_entity_poly.type
_entity_poly.pdbx_seq_one_letter_code
_entity_poly.pdbx_strand_id
1 'polypeptide(L)'
;ISNRYQAKVQELLDRTGIRGNEQFHVPRAGLNEEQTDCGALICIRDAYLGSIIRICPEQEIMIGRDGSVADMIINLPLVSRCHCTLIYHCGIMRYEVMDRSSNGTFVDGNKRLLKNETYLLKPGSEICFGDKETVYKLG
;
A
#
# COMPACT_ATOMS: atom_id res chain seq x y z
N ILE A 1 -1.17 -1.51 -21.71
CA ILE A 1 -0.91 -1.24 -20.30
C ILE A 1 -1.86 -2.02 -19.41
N SER A 2 -3.15 -1.96 -19.71
CA SER A 2 -4.12 -2.62 -18.85
C SER A 2 -3.95 -4.14 -18.83
N ASN A 3 -3.58 -4.75 -19.96
CA ASN A 3 -3.37 -6.18 -19.99
C ASN A 3 -2.22 -6.61 -19.09
N ARG A 4 -1.13 -5.86 -19.14
CA ARG A 4 0.03 -6.17 -18.31
C ARG A 4 -0.30 -6.01 -16.84
N TYR A 5 -1.07 -4.97 -16.52
CA TYR A 5 -1.46 -4.71 -15.17
C TYR A 5 -2.39 -5.80 -14.65
N GLN A 6 -3.37 -6.20 -15.44
CA GLN A 6 -4.32 -7.22 -15.03
C GLN A 6 -3.66 -8.57 -14.83
N ALA A 7 -2.68 -8.88 -15.68
CA ALA A 7 -1.94 -10.14 -15.52
C ALA A 7 -1.19 -10.15 -14.19
N LYS A 8 -0.59 -9.01 -13.82
CA LYS A 8 0.13 -8.95 -12.57
C LYS A 8 -0.80 -9.06 -11.37
N VAL A 9 -1.96 -8.42 -11.45
CA VAL A 9 -2.94 -8.50 -10.37
C VAL A 9 -3.41 -9.93 -10.20
N GLN A 10 -3.69 -10.63 -11.29
CA GLN A 10 -4.13 -12.00 -11.22
C GLN A 10 -3.08 -12.90 -10.58
N GLU A 11 -1.83 -12.69 -10.94
CA GLU A 11 -0.74 -13.44 -10.35
C GLU A 11 -0.65 -13.23 -8.85
N LEU A 12 -0.82 -11.98 -8.41
CA LEU A 12 -0.77 -11.68 -6.99
C LEU A 12 -1.97 -12.25 -6.24
N LEU A 13 -3.13 -12.23 -6.86
CA LEU A 13 -4.32 -12.82 -6.26
C LEU A 13 -4.13 -14.31 -6.07
N ASP A 14 -3.57 -14.99 -7.07
CA ASP A 14 -3.32 -16.42 -6.97
C ASP A 14 -2.32 -16.71 -5.85
N ARG A 15 -1.30 -15.89 -5.75
CA ARG A 15 -0.27 -16.07 -4.73
C ARG A 15 -0.82 -15.90 -3.32
N THR A 16 -1.75 -14.96 -3.14
CA THR A 16 -2.31 -14.69 -1.81
C THR A 16 -3.51 -15.56 -1.49
N GLY A 17 -3.97 -16.36 -2.43
CA GLY A 17 -5.10 -17.24 -2.21
C GLY A 17 -6.45 -16.59 -2.43
N ILE A 18 -6.48 -15.38 -2.94
CA ILE A 18 -7.71 -14.69 -3.25
C ILE A 18 -8.16 -15.11 -4.64
N ARG A 19 -9.42 -15.45 -4.77
CA ARG A 19 -9.93 -15.93 -6.03
C ARG A 19 -10.20 -14.80 -6.99
N GLY A 20 -9.85 -15.03 -8.25
CA GLY A 20 -9.99 -13.99 -9.25
C GLY A 20 -11.43 -13.66 -9.58
N ASN A 21 -12.34 -14.56 -9.32
CA ASN A 21 -13.76 -14.32 -9.62
C ASN A 21 -14.50 -13.69 -8.47
N GLU A 22 -13.79 -13.27 -7.45
CA GLU A 22 -14.45 -12.58 -6.37
C GLU A 22 -15.02 -11.27 -6.85
N GLN A 23 -15.96 -10.77 -6.08
CA GLN A 23 -16.72 -9.60 -6.45
C GLN A 23 -15.83 -8.39 -6.58
N PHE A 24 -15.45 -8.08 -7.77
CA PHE A 24 -14.78 -6.81 -8.00
C PHE A 24 -15.84 -5.75 -8.10
N HIS A 25 -15.71 -4.76 -7.26
CA HIS A 25 -16.63 -3.66 -7.34
C HIS A 25 -16.23 -2.77 -8.50
N VAL A 26 -17.12 -2.63 -9.46
CA VAL A 26 -16.87 -1.79 -10.63
C VAL A 26 -17.52 -0.44 -10.39
N PRO A 27 -16.73 0.64 -10.38
CA PRO A 27 -17.29 1.95 -10.17
C PRO A 27 -18.31 2.28 -11.25
N ARG A 28 -19.38 2.91 -10.85
CA ARG A 28 -20.40 3.28 -11.80
C ARG A 28 -20.04 4.57 -12.48
N ALA A 29 -20.32 4.61 -13.77
CA ALA A 29 -20.08 5.80 -14.55
C ALA A 29 -20.93 6.95 -14.01
N GLY A 30 -20.38 8.14 -14.07
CA GLY A 30 -21.11 9.31 -13.64
C GLY A 30 -20.94 9.67 -12.18
N LEU A 31 -20.27 8.84 -11.41
CA LEU A 31 -19.98 9.15 -10.03
C LEU A 31 -18.63 9.85 -9.94
N ASN A 32 -18.31 10.39 -8.76
CA ASN A 32 -17.00 10.96 -8.52
C ASN A 32 -16.01 9.86 -8.33
N GLU A 33 -15.67 9.20 -9.41
CA GLU A 33 -14.86 8.00 -9.36
C GLU A 33 -13.50 8.25 -8.77
N GLU A 34 -12.96 9.45 -9.01
CA GLU A 34 -11.65 9.79 -8.48
C GLU A 34 -11.63 9.78 -6.97
N GLN A 35 -12.75 10.18 -6.35
CA GLN A 35 -12.83 10.22 -4.91
C GLN A 35 -13.16 8.86 -4.33
N THR A 36 -14.03 8.11 -5.00
CA THR A 36 -14.47 6.83 -4.47
C THR A 36 -13.46 5.73 -4.70
N ASP A 37 -12.58 5.91 -5.70
CA ASP A 37 -11.64 4.85 -6.06
C ASP A 37 -10.27 5.02 -5.43
N CYS A 38 -10.05 6.08 -4.67
CA CYS A 38 -8.76 6.31 -4.05
C CYS A 38 -8.55 5.43 -2.84
N GLY A 39 -7.31 4.98 -2.66
CA GLY A 39 -6.91 4.37 -1.41
C GLY A 39 -6.46 5.43 -0.44
N ALA A 40 -5.99 5.01 0.72
CA ALA A 40 -5.51 5.95 1.73
C ALA A 40 -4.55 5.27 2.68
N LEU A 41 -3.58 6.05 3.17
CA LEU A 41 -2.77 5.70 4.31
C LEU A 41 -3.09 6.71 5.40
N ILE A 42 -3.49 6.21 6.56
CA ILE A 42 -3.91 7.04 7.67
C ILE A 42 -2.98 6.76 8.83
N CYS A 43 -2.27 7.79 9.30
CA CYS A 43 -1.40 7.60 10.46
C CYS A 43 -2.26 7.60 11.72
N ILE A 44 -2.26 6.48 12.43
CA ILE A 44 -3.11 6.30 13.60
C ILE A 44 -2.33 6.32 14.92
N ARG A 45 -0.98 6.39 14.86
CA ARG A 45 -0.19 6.41 16.08
C ARG A 45 1.15 7.09 15.84
N ASP A 46 1.58 7.91 16.79
CA ASP A 46 2.88 8.56 16.87
C ASP A 46 3.15 9.63 15.82
N ALA A 47 4.32 9.62 15.22
CA ALA A 47 4.94 10.79 14.61
C ALA A 47 4.05 11.65 13.74
N TYR A 48 3.22 11.03 12.91
CA TYR A 48 2.38 11.78 11.97
C TYR A 48 0.90 11.57 12.22
N LEU A 49 0.55 11.34 13.47
CA LEU A 49 -0.82 11.04 13.87
C LEU A 49 -1.80 12.02 13.26
N GLY A 50 -2.83 11.47 12.63
CA GLY A 50 -3.88 12.27 12.01
C GLY A 50 -3.66 12.57 10.54
N SER A 51 -2.45 12.28 10.03
CA SER A 51 -2.18 12.50 8.61
C SER A 51 -2.93 11.49 7.77
N ILE A 52 -3.49 11.96 6.67
CA ILE A 52 -4.18 11.12 5.71
C ILE A 52 -3.56 11.37 4.35
N ILE A 53 -3.05 10.33 3.73
CA ILE A 53 -2.46 10.43 2.41
C ILE A 53 -3.34 9.66 1.45
N ARG A 54 -3.88 10.35 0.46
CA ARG A 54 -4.69 9.71 -0.56
C ARG A 54 -3.79 9.04 -1.58
N ILE A 55 -4.19 7.86 -2.00
CA ILE A 55 -3.43 7.07 -2.94
C ILE A 55 -4.26 6.89 -4.19
N CYS A 56 -3.79 7.49 -5.29
CA CYS A 56 -4.46 7.36 -6.57
C CYS A 56 -4.44 5.90 -7.01
N PRO A 57 -5.56 5.40 -7.55
CA PRO A 57 -5.61 4.00 -7.94
C PRO A 57 -4.63 3.69 -9.04
N GLU A 58 -4.06 2.51 -8.97
CA GLU A 58 -3.19 1.93 -9.99
C GLU A 58 -1.88 2.67 -10.20
N GLN A 59 -1.51 3.52 -9.27
CA GLN A 59 -0.28 4.29 -9.34
C GLN A 59 0.68 3.80 -8.28
N GLU A 60 1.88 3.43 -8.70
CA GLU A 60 2.89 3.00 -7.74
C GLU A 60 3.48 4.21 -7.05
N ILE A 61 3.54 4.17 -5.73
CA ILE A 61 4.21 5.21 -4.96
C ILE A 61 5.36 4.61 -4.20
N MET A 62 6.42 5.39 -4.05
CA MET A 62 7.58 5.03 -3.25
C MET A 62 7.46 5.71 -1.90
N ILE A 63 7.53 4.92 -0.85
CA ILE A 63 7.51 5.42 0.53
C ILE A 63 8.93 5.32 1.06
N GLY A 64 9.44 6.41 1.63
CA GLY A 64 10.78 6.39 2.14
C GLY A 64 11.20 7.71 2.75
N ARG A 65 12.47 7.79 3.14
CA ARG A 65 12.99 8.95 3.83
C ARG A 65 13.62 9.98 2.88
N ASP A 66 14.01 9.54 1.70
CA ASP A 66 14.74 10.41 0.77
C ASP A 66 13.75 11.11 -0.18
N GLY A 67 13.57 12.42 0.02
CA GLY A 67 12.62 13.17 -0.78
C GLY A 67 12.98 13.28 -2.25
N SER A 68 14.19 12.92 -2.65
CA SER A 68 14.56 12.97 -4.07
C SER A 68 14.02 11.76 -4.82
N VAL A 69 13.64 10.69 -4.14
CA VAL A 69 13.12 9.48 -4.78
C VAL A 69 11.80 9.04 -4.21
N ALA A 70 11.42 9.47 -3.01
CA ALA A 70 10.19 9.04 -2.37
C ALA A 70 9.04 9.97 -2.74
N ASP A 71 7.90 9.37 -3.03
CA ASP A 71 6.66 10.11 -3.26
C ASP A 71 6.02 10.48 -1.94
N MET A 72 6.08 9.57 -0.97
CA MET A 72 5.63 9.82 0.39
C MET A 72 6.85 9.79 1.31
N ILE A 73 7.11 10.92 1.93
CA ILE A 73 8.33 11.08 2.73
C ILE A 73 8.01 10.83 4.19
N ILE A 74 8.72 9.88 4.78
CA ILE A 74 8.64 9.62 6.22
C ILE A 74 10.03 9.83 6.78
N ASN A 75 10.22 10.95 7.46
CA ASN A 75 11.53 11.34 7.93
C ASN A 75 11.77 10.81 9.35
N LEU A 76 11.93 9.51 9.45
CA LEU A 76 12.23 8.83 10.70
C LEU A 76 13.48 7.99 10.53
N PRO A 77 14.29 7.85 11.60
CA PRO A 77 15.63 7.23 11.48
C PRO A 77 15.60 5.80 10.96
N LEU A 78 14.57 5.02 11.30
CA LEU A 78 14.52 3.62 10.91
C LEU A 78 13.91 3.41 9.53
N VAL A 79 13.48 4.48 8.88
CA VAL A 79 12.92 4.40 7.54
C VAL A 79 14.03 4.50 6.51
N SER A 80 14.08 3.55 5.60
CA SER A 80 15.08 3.55 4.53
C SER A 80 14.76 4.63 3.51
N ARG A 81 15.78 5.05 2.76
CA ARG A 81 15.57 6.06 1.72
C ARG A 81 14.50 5.61 0.74
N CYS A 82 14.58 4.37 0.29
CA CYS A 82 13.54 3.72 -0.52
C CYS A 82 13.05 2.55 0.32
N HIS A 83 11.95 2.75 1.05
CA HIS A 83 11.55 1.77 2.06
C HIS A 83 10.56 0.75 1.51
N CYS A 84 9.56 1.20 0.80
CA CYS A 84 8.46 0.34 0.43
C CYS A 84 7.74 0.92 -0.78
N THR A 85 7.29 0.07 -1.69
CA THR A 85 6.42 0.51 -2.79
C THR A 85 5.00 0.08 -2.49
N LEU A 86 4.05 0.89 -2.91
CA LEU A 86 2.64 0.69 -2.62
C LEU A 86 1.81 1.02 -3.85
N ILE A 87 0.87 0.15 -4.18
CA ILE A 87 -0.09 0.40 -5.25
C ILE A 87 -1.47 0.02 -4.73
N TYR A 88 -2.43 0.92 -4.88
CA TYR A 88 -3.81 0.59 -4.54
C TYR A 88 -4.54 0.12 -5.79
N HIS A 89 -5.03 -1.09 -5.77
CA HIS A 89 -5.78 -1.69 -6.87
C HIS A 89 -7.27 -1.55 -6.58
N CYS A 90 -7.88 -0.53 -7.14
CA CYS A 90 -9.27 -0.20 -6.80
C CYS A 90 -10.24 -1.28 -7.25
N GLY A 91 -9.94 -1.98 -8.35
CA GLY A 91 -10.85 -3.01 -8.85
C GLY A 91 -11.02 -4.18 -7.91
N ILE A 92 -10.02 -4.48 -7.11
CA ILE A 92 -10.08 -5.58 -6.16
C ILE A 92 -9.99 -5.09 -4.72
N MET A 93 -9.88 -3.77 -4.52
CA MET A 93 -9.80 -3.15 -3.20
C MET A 93 -8.71 -3.77 -2.36
N ARG A 94 -7.50 -3.82 -2.91
CA ARG A 94 -6.34 -4.36 -2.23
C ARG A 94 -5.14 -3.46 -2.46
N TYR A 95 -4.22 -3.50 -1.51
CA TYR A 95 -2.98 -2.74 -1.60
C TYR A 95 -1.84 -3.69 -1.89
N GLU A 96 -1.14 -3.44 -2.98
CA GLU A 96 0.05 -4.22 -3.31
C GLU A 96 1.25 -3.56 -2.66
N VAL A 97 1.99 -4.30 -1.84
CA VAL A 97 3.07 -3.77 -1.04
C VAL A 97 4.31 -4.60 -1.26
N MET A 98 5.45 -3.94 -1.43
CA MET A 98 6.74 -4.63 -1.52
C MET A 98 7.75 -3.90 -0.65
N ASP A 99 8.30 -4.61 0.34
CA ASP A 99 9.32 -4.07 1.21
C ASP A 99 10.68 -4.06 0.52
N ARG A 100 11.37 -2.93 0.63
CA ARG A 100 12.74 -2.80 0.08
C ARG A 100 13.70 -2.29 1.13
N SER A 101 13.32 -2.37 2.40
CA SER A 101 14.03 -1.68 3.47
C SER A 101 15.08 -2.54 4.14
N SER A 102 15.90 -1.87 4.94
CA SER A 102 16.85 -2.57 5.80
C SER A 102 16.21 -2.99 7.11
N ASN A 103 15.31 -2.16 7.64
CA ASN A 103 14.74 -2.38 8.97
C ASN A 103 13.38 -3.04 8.95
N GLY A 104 12.81 -3.25 7.77
CA GLY A 104 11.59 -4.03 7.63
C GLY A 104 10.32 -3.22 7.52
N THR A 105 9.31 -3.85 6.95
CA THR A 105 7.94 -3.36 6.90
C THR A 105 7.11 -4.38 7.64
N PHE A 106 6.30 -3.92 8.60
CA PHE A 106 5.55 -4.82 9.48
C PHE A 106 4.06 -4.59 9.28
N VAL A 107 3.30 -5.69 9.31
CA VAL A 107 1.86 -5.65 9.09
C VAL A 107 1.17 -6.24 10.32
N ASP A 108 0.11 -5.57 10.75
CA ASP A 108 -0.74 -6.01 11.85
C ASP A 108 0.08 -6.42 13.08
N GLY A 109 0.95 -5.51 13.48
CA GLY A 109 1.76 -5.66 14.66
C GLY A 109 3.16 -6.16 14.35
N ASN A 110 3.38 -7.45 14.38
CA ASN A 110 4.72 -8.00 14.31
C ASN A 110 5.04 -8.79 13.06
N LYS A 111 4.14 -8.84 12.12
CA LYS A 111 4.36 -9.67 10.94
C LYS A 111 5.24 -8.93 9.95
N ARG A 112 6.51 -9.31 9.91
CA ARG A 112 7.47 -8.68 9.00
C ARG A 112 7.33 -9.28 7.61
N LEU A 113 7.22 -8.40 6.62
CA LEU A 113 7.15 -8.83 5.23
C LEU A 113 8.54 -9.28 4.76
N LEU A 114 8.56 -10.28 3.90
CA LEU A 114 9.81 -10.70 3.28
C LEU A 114 10.23 -9.64 2.27
N LYS A 115 11.50 -9.28 2.32
CA LYS A 115 12.03 -8.23 1.47
C LYS A 115 11.93 -8.65 0.00
N ASN A 116 11.50 -7.70 -0.83
CA ASN A 116 11.36 -7.88 -2.28
C ASN A 116 10.29 -8.87 -2.70
N GLU A 117 9.40 -9.24 -1.78
CA GLU A 117 8.23 -10.04 -2.08
C GLU A 117 7.00 -9.14 -2.11
N THR A 118 6.09 -9.40 -3.02
CA THR A 118 4.86 -8.62 -3.11
C THR A 118 3.74 -9.26 -2.30
N TYR A 119 2.96 -8.41 -1.64
CA TYR A 119 1.82 -8.85 -0.83
C TYR A 119 0.61 -8.01 -1.21
N LEU A 120 -0.57 -8.62 -1.11
CA LEU A 120 -1.82 -7.89 -1.25
C LEU A 120 -2.46 -7.79 0.11
N LEU A 121 -2.65 -6.57 0.58
CA LEU A 121 -3.20 -6.30 1.91
C LEU A 121 -4.59 -5.71 1.79
N LYS A 122 -5.44 -6.05 2.75
CA LYS A 122 -6.81 -5.58 2.78
C LYS A 122 -6.90 -4.19 3.39
N PRO A 123 -7.92 -3.40 2.99
CA PRO A 123 -8.24 -2.18 3.74
C PRO A 123 -8.45 -2.53 5.20
N GLY A 124 -7.97 -1.66 6.07
CA GLY A 124 -8.03 -1.90 7.50
C GLY A 124 -6.78 -2.51 8.07
N SER A 125 -5.89 -3.04 7.24
CA SER A 125 -4.61 -3.55 7.72
C SER A 125 -3.76 -2.42 8.27
N GLU A 126 -2.98 -2.71 9.29
CA GLU A 126 -2.05 -1.73 9.87
C GLU A 126 -0.65 -2.04 9.38
N ILE A 127 0.09 -0.99 9.06
CA ILE A 127 1.42 -1.14 8.48
C ILE A 127 2.39 -0.17 9.14
N CYS A 128 3.61 -0.65 9.40
CA CYS A 128 4.68 0.14 9.98
C CYS A 128 5.91 0.05 9.09
N PHE A 129 6.58 1.19 8.91
CA PHE A 129 7.76 1.26 8.06
C PHE A 129 8.99 1.44 8.94
N GLY A 130 9.65 0.34 9.29
CA GLY A 130 10.87 0.35 10.09
C GLY A 130 10.64 0.60 11.56
N ASP A 131 9.79 1.53 11.90
CA ASP A 131 9.51 1.95 13.27
C ASP A 131 8.11 1.47 13.64
N LYS A 132 8.03 0.52 14.56
CA LYS A 132 6.75 -0.07 14.94
C LYS A 132 5.88 0.85 15.78
N GLU A 133 6.43 1.97 16.23
CA GLU A 133 5.64 2.89 17.04
C GLU A 133 4.79 3.82 16.18
N THR A 134 5.22 4.09 14.95
CA THR A 134 4.45 4.89 14.03
C THR A 134 3.66 3.94 13.14
N VAL A 135 2.35 3.96 13.31
CA VAL A 135 1.46 2.99 12.67
C VAL A 135 0.55 3.70 11.68
N TYR A 136 0.45 3.14 10.49
CA TYR A 136 -0.47 3.58 9.46
C TYR A 136 -1.53 2.53 9.24
N LYS A 137 -2.73 2.97 8.89
CA LYS A 137 -3.83 2.09 8.56
C LYS A 137 -4.18 2.28 7.08
N LEU A 138 -4.34 1.16 6.38
CA LEU A 138 -4.78 1.20 4.98
C LEU A 138 -6.28 1.44 4.96
N GLY A 139 -6.67 2.45 4.22
CA GLY A 139 -8.06 2.87 4.18
C GLY A 139 -8.98 2.08 3.28
#